data_c176b625025ebed60e9e4c5377e0fcd7
#
_entry.id   c176b625025ebed60e9e4c5377e0fcd7
#
_cell.length_a   1.000
_cell.length_b   1.000
_cell.length_c   1.000
_cell.angle_alpha   90.00
_cell.angle_beta   90.00
_cell.angle_gamma   90.00
#
_symmetry.space_group_name_H-M   'P 1'
#
loop_
_entity.id
_entity.type
_entity.pdbx_description
1 polymer ?
#
loop_
_entity_poly.entity_id
_entity_poly.type
_entity_poly.pdbx_seq_one_letter_code
_entity_poly.pdbx_strand_id
1 'polypeptide(L)'
;MNRILVAALIGVVFICPGALPANAQSKLQQKESHYTAADLPLLALKQFKKLRKQHDVVVLDTRSGDDFLKAFIPGSINVGFKGPFDTFLKQVVPDKNQKLLIVAEEQDRTAVVERLAELGYTGAIGILDGGIDRWKEREPVDAVTNLSAGRFGERSDPGHIVDVRTVKEFDKGHIDNAMNIPLTDFINFGNTLEKDNKPLYVHCQSGYRSAVAVSILRAKGFKNVCNIQGGYKALKDEIKEN
;
A
#
# COMPACT_ATOMS: atom_id res chain seq x y z
N MET A 1 65.51 -26.28 1.39
CA MET A 1 64.44 -27.04 2.11
C MET A 1 63.17 -26.91 1.33
N ASN A 2 62.87 -27.92 0.53
CA ASN A 2 61.70 -27.99 -0.35
C ASN A 2 60.43 -28.33 0.44
N ARG A 3 59.37 -27.55 0.25
CA ARG A 3 58.04 -27.98 0.60
C ARG A 3 57.21 -28.08 -0.69
N ILE A 4 56.90 -29.32 -1.00
CA ILE A 4 56.06 -29.75 -2.11
C ILE A 4 54.62 -29.38 -1.82
N LEU A 5 54.00 -28.60 -2.74
CA LEU A 5 52.55 -28.34 -2.72
C LEU A 5 51.89 -29.49 -3.47
N VAL A 6 51.06 -30.25 -2.79
CA VAL A 6 50.19 -31.26 -3.39
C VAL A 6 48.91 -30.55 -3.83
N ALA A 7 48.69 -30.43 -5.13
CA ALA A 7 47.45 -29.96 -5.71
C ALA A 7 46.43 -31.12 -5.72
N ALA A 8 45.37 -31.00 -4.96
CA ALA A 8 44.23 -31.89 -5.04
C ALA A 8 43.31 -31.47 -6.21
N LEU A 9 43.28 -32.28 -7.25
CA LEU A 9 42.29 -32.19 -8.31
C LEU A 9 40.91 -32.57 -7.77
N ILE A 10 40.02 -31.59 -7.59
CA ILE A 10 38.59 -31.83 -7.38
C ILE A 10 37.96 -31.94 -8.77
N GLY A 11 37.63 -33.18 -9.15
CA GLY A 11 36.86 -33.45 -10.35
C GLY A 11 35.44 -32.91 -10.24
N VAL A 12 35.15 -31.86 -10.96
CA VAL A 12 33.78 -31.38 -11.16
C VAL A 12 33.09 -32.31 -12.16
N VAL A 13 32.26 -33.19 -11.65
CA VAL A 13 31.34 -33.96 -12.48
C VAL A 13 30.24 -33.02 -12.98
N PHE A 14 30.31 -32.61 -14.25
CA PHE A 14 29.19 -31.97 -14.93
C PHE A 14 28.08 -33.03 -15.12
N ILE A 15 27.08 -33.00 -14.22
CA ILE A 15 25.83 -33.71 -14.47
C ILE A 15 25.04 -32.82 -15.42
N CYS A 16 24.97 -33.21 -16.71
CA CYS A 16 24.00 -32.63 -17.64
C CYS A 16 22.60 -32.82 -17.06
N PRO A 17 21.81 -31.77 -16.84
CA PRO A 17 20.42 -31.96 -16.45
C PRO A 17 19.69 -32.53 -17.66
N GLY A 18 19.39 -33.83 -17.62
CA GLY A 18 18.50 -34.46 -18.57
C GLY A 18 17.20 -33.69 -18.59
N ALA A 19 16.76 -33.26 -19.78
CA ALA A 19 15.52 -32.54 -19.96
C ALA A 19 14.38 -33.42 -19.37
N LEU A 20 13.72 -32.91 -18.33
CA LEU A 20 12.53 -33.54 -17.78
C LEU A 20 11.48 -33.66 -18.90
N PRO A 21 10.74 -34.78 -18.99
CA PRO A 21 9.72 -34.93 -20.01
C PRO A 21 8.70 -33.79 -19.91
N ALA A 22 8.22 -33.31 -21.04
CA ALA A 22 7.31 -32.14 -21.14
C ALA A 22 6.11 -32.23 -20.19
N ASN A 23 5.68 -33.44 -19.85
CA ASN A 23 4.61 -33.70 -18.89
C ASN A 23 5.01 -33.48 -17.42
N ALA A 24 6.30 -33.50 -17.10
CA ALA A 24 6.80 -33.16 -15.75
C ALA A 24 7.02 -31.64 -15.62
N GLN A 25 7.41 -30.97 -16.72
CA GLN A 25 7.53 -29.50 -16.76
C GLN A 25 6.16 -28.84 -16.66
N SER A 26 5.11 -29.38 -17.30
CA SER A 26 3.74 -28.85 -17.17
C SER A 26 3.17 -29.01 -15.75
N LYS A 27 3.53 -30.10 -15.04
CA LYS A 27 3.13 -30.32 -13.64
C LYS A 27 3.90 -29.45 -12.63
N LEU A 28 5.14 -29.06 -12.95
CA LEU A 28 5.92 -28.13 -12.12
C LEU A 28 5.49 -26.67 -12.30
N GLN A 29 4.97 -26.30 -13.48
CA GLN A 29 4.42 -24.97 -13.74
C GLN A 29 2.99 -24.76 -13.22
N GLN A 30 2.27 -25.84 -12.81
CA GLN A 30 0.88 -25.77 -12.33
C GLN A 30 0.74 -25.74 -10.82
N LYS A 31 1.80 -25.61 -10.04
CA LYS A 31 1.69 -25.38 -8.60
C LYS A 31 1.90 -23.91 -8.26
N GLU A 32 1.28 -23.01 -9.01
CA GLU A 32 0.89 -21.72 -8.46
C GLU A 32 -0.22 -22.02 -7.44
N SER A 33 0.12 -21.91 -6.17
CA SER A 33 -0.84 -22.10 -5.09
C SER A 33 -1.83 -20.91 -5.13
N HIS A 34 -2.86 -21.04 -5.97
CA HIS A 34 -4.02 -20.18 -5.89
C HIS A 34 -4.74 -20.55 -4.58
N TYR A 35 -4.54 -19.76 -3.53
CA TYR A 35 -5.43 -19.86 -2.38
C TYR A 35 -6.79 -19.28 -2.78
N THR A 36 -7.85 -19.92 -2.32
CA THR A 36 -9.22 -19.42 -2.49
C THR A 36 -9.62 -18.57 -1.29
N ALA A 37 -10.72 -17.85 -1.39
CA ALA A 37 -11.26 -17.11 -0.25
C ALA A 37 -11.55 -18.01 0.97
N ALA A 38 -11.84 -19.31 0.73
CA ALA A 38 -12.06 -20.31 1.78
C ALA A 38 -10.76 -20.70 2.53
N ASP A 39 -9.60 -20.51 1.90
CA ASP A 39 -8.31 -20.89 2.48
C ASP A 39 -7.72 -19.82 3.38
N LEU A 40 -8.18 -18.56 3.25
CA LEU A 40 -7.65 -17.47 4.05
C LEU A 40 -8.42 -17.29 5.36
N PRO A 41 -7.79 -17.51 6.53
CA PRO A 41 -8.50 -17.52 7.80
C PRO A 41 -9.03 -16.15 8.19
N LEU A 42 -10.26 -16.14 8.73
CA LEU A 42 -10.75 -15.02 9.53
C LEU A 42 -10.05 -15.04 10.89
N LEU A 43 -9.32 -14.00 11.18
CA LEU A 43 -8.51 -13.91 12.40
C LEU A 43 -9.24 -13.14 13.49
N ALA A 44 -9.41 -13.77 14.64
CA ALA A 44 -9.84 -13.05 15.82
C ALA A 44 -8.85 -11.91 16.15
N LEU A 45 -9.33 -10.83 16.75
CA LEU A 45 -8.56 -9.62 17.07
C LEU A 45 -7.21 -9.92 17.75
N LYS A 46 -7.19 -10.86 18.70
CA LYS A 46 -5.96 -11.25 19.41
C LYS A 46 -4.90 -11.86 18.47
N GLN A 47 -5.32 -12.70 17.54
CA GLN A 47 -4.43 -13.32 16.55
C GLN A 47 -3.91 -12.27 15.56
N PHE A 48 -4.80 -11.44 15.01
CA PHE A 48 -4.44 -10.36 14.11
C PHE A 48 -3.42 -9.41 14.75
N LYS A 49 -3.63 -8.99 16.00
CA LYS A 49 -2.70 -8.15 16.78
C LYS A 49 -1.33 -8.81 16.97
N LYS A 50 -1.29 -10.12 17.19
CA LYS A 50 -0.02 -10.86 17.32
C LYS A 50 0.75 -10.86 16.01
N LEU A 51 0.08 -11.17 14.90
CA LEU A 51 0.72 -11.27 13.59
C LEU A 51 1.19 -9.92 13.07
N ARG A 52 0.41 -8.85 13.22
CA ARG A 52 0.80 -7.50 12.75
C ARG A 52 2.06 -6.92 13.40
N LYS A 53 2.51 -7.49 14.52
CA LYS A 53 3.75 -7.06 15.19
C LYS A 53 5.00 -7.64 14.54
N GLN A 54 4.86 -8.60 13.63
CA GLN A 54 6.00 -9.15 12.89
C GLN A 54 6.49 -8.09 11.89
N HIS A 55 7.83 -7.94 11.79
CA HIS A 55 8.44 -6.88 10.98
C HIS A 55 8.22 -7.04 9.46
N ASP A 56 7.90 -8.25 9.02
CA ASP A 56 7.67 -8.61 7.62
C ASP A 56 6.17 -8.65 7.24
N VAL A 57 5.29 -8.14 8.11
CA VAL A 57 3.85 -8.13 7.89
C VAL A 57 3.36 -6.73 7.60
N VAL A 58 2.63 -6.57 6.50
CA VAL A 58 1.91 -5.34 6.13
C VAL A 58 0.43 -5.52 6.38
N VAL A 59 -0.20 -4.56 7.03
CA VAL A 59 -1.66 -4.48 7.13
C VAL A 59 -2.18 -3.71 5.93
N LEU A 60 -2.88 -4.41 5.03
CA LEU A 60 -3.53 -3.86 3.85
C LEU A 60 -4.99 -3.55 4.15
N ASP A 61 -5.36 -2.28 4.14
CA ASP A 61 -6.76 -1.85 4.27
C ASP A 61 -7.35 -1.61 2.88
N THR A 62 -8.33 -2.42 2.51
CA THR A 62 -8.95 -2.40 1.18
C THR A 62 -10.27 -1.63 1.14
N ARG A 63 -10.65 -0.99 2.23
CA ARG A 63 -11.83 -0.12 2.29
C ARG A 63 -11.64 1.12 1.43
N SER A 64 -12.73 1.86 1.20
CA SER A 64 -12.64 3.14 0.49
C SER A 64 -11.64 4.10 1.16
N GLY A 65 -11.00 4.97 0.37
CA GLY A 65 -10.10 5.98 0.93
C GLY A 65 -10.79 6.89 1.94
N ASP A 66 -12.04 7.25 1.70
CA ASP A 66 -12.82 8.10 2.61
C ASP A 66 -13.11 7.41 3.95
N ASP A 67 -13.42 6.11 3.96
CA ASP A 67 -13.64 5.36 5.19
C ASP A 67 -12.33 5.07 5.92
N PHE A 68 -11.26 4.83 5.18
CA PHE A 68 -9.92 4.73 5.74
C PHE A 68 -9.53 6.01 6.48
N LEU A 69 -9.64 7.17 5.85
CA LEU A 69 -9.25 8.46 6.44
C LEU A 69 -10.00 8.78 7.73
N LYS A 70 -11.25 8.33 7.88
CA LYS A 70 -12.05 8.51 9.11
C LYS A 70 -11.52 7.72 10.29
N ALA A 71 -11.07 6.49 10.05
CA ALA A 71 -10.51 5.63 11.09
C ALA A 71 -9.78 4.44 10.47
N PHE A 72 -8.55 4.19 10.88
CA PHE A 72 -7.74 3.06 10.40
C PHE A 72 -6.84 2.48 11.48
N ILE A 73 -6.37 1.26 11.25
CA ILE A 73 -5.38 0.61 12.12
C ILE A 73 -4.05 1.35 11.97
N PRO A 74 -3.43 1.88 13.04
CA PRO A 74 -2.16 2.60 12.93
C PRO A 74 -1.10 1.79 12.19
N GLY A 75 -0.48 2.38 11.16
CA GLY A 75 0.53 1.73 10.31
C GLY A 75 -0.02 0.87 9.17
N SER A 76 -1.34 0.78 8.99
CA SER A 76 -1.91 0.14 7.80
C SER A 76 -1.74 0.99 6.55
N ILE A 77 -1.67 0.32 5.40
CA ILE A 77 -1.59 0.93 4.08
C ILE A 77 -2.95 0.76 3.40
N ASN A 78 -3.49 1.83 2.85
CA ASN A 78 -4.76 1.79 2.13
C ASN A 78 -4.55 1.60 0.62
N VAL A 79 -5.25 0.62 0.06
CA VAL A 79 -5.48 0.49 -1.38
C VAL A 79 -6.94 0.08 -1.58
N GLY A 80 -7.80 1.04 -1.84
CA GLY A 80 -9.26 0.83 -1.91
C GLY A 80 -9.65 -0.16 -3.03
N PHE A 81 -10.38 -1.20 -2.67
CA PHE A 81 -10.75 -2.28 -3.61
C PHE A 81 -11.66 -1.80 -4.75
N LYS A 82 -12.60 -0.90 -4.46
CA LYS A 82 -13.56 -0.35 -5.46
C LYS A 82 -12.97 0.77 -6.34
N GLY A 83 -11.67 0.74 -6.60
CA GLY A 83 -10.97 1.70 -7.43
C GLY A 83 -9.97 1.00 -8.35
N PRO A 84 -8.94 1.69 -8.83
CA PRO A 84 -7.88 1.09 -9.63
C PRO A 84 -6.91 0.25 -8.74
N PHE A 85 -7.48 -0.69 -8.00
CA PHE A 85 -6.85 -1.54 -7.00
C PHE A 85 -5.59 -2.23 -7.53
N ASP A 86 -5.70 -2.92 -8.66
CA ASP A 86 -4.59 -3.69 -9.25
C ASP A 86 -3.37 -2.84 -9.55
N THR A 87 -3.63 -1.64 -10.08
CA THR A 87 -2.57 -0.71 -10.47
C THR A 87 -1.79 -0.25 -9.25
N PHE A 88 -2.50 0.16 -8.20
CA PHE A 88 -1.84 0.73 -7.02
C PHE A 88 -1.35 -0.33 -6.04
N LEU A 89 -2.01 -1.48 -5.97
CA LEU A 89 -1.50 -2.59 -5.17
C LEU A 89 -0.11 -3.03 -5.62
N LYS A 90 0.09 -3.19 -6.95
CA LYS A 90 1.40 -3.57 -7.52
C LYS A 90 2.50 -2.54 -7.25
N GLN A 91 2.13 -1.27 -7.12
CA GLN A 91 3.08 -0.20 -6.79
C GLN A 91 3.42 -0.20 -5.31
N VAL A 92 2.41 -0.35 -4.44
CA VAL A 92 2.55 -0.24 -2.98
C VAL A 92 3.13 -1.52 -2.37
N VAL A 93 2.76 -2.67 -2.93
CA VAL A 93 3.21 -4.00 -2.50
C VAL A 93 3.78 -4.74 -3.72
N PRO A 94 4.98 -4.40 -4.20
CA PRO A 94 5.57 -5.01 -5.39
C PRO A 94 5.97 -6.48 -5.18
N ASP A 95 6.32 -6.86 -3.95
CA ASP A 95 6.60 -8.26 -3.61
C ASP A 95 5.30 -9.03 -3.39
N LYS A 96 5.02 -9.95 -4.27
CA LYS A 96 3.81 -10.79 -4.21
C LYS A 96 3.83 -11.82 -3.07
N ASN A 97 4.99 -12.09 -2.48
CA ASN A 97 5.14 -12.95 -1.32
C ASN A 97 5.09 -12.16 -0.01
N GLN A 98 4.95 -10.81 -0.07
CA GLN A 98 4.80 -9.98 1.12
C GLN A 98 3.66 -10.51 2.00
N LYS A 99 3.95 -10.77 3.28
CA LYS A 99 2.90 -11.17 4.23
C LYS A 99 1.89 -10.04 4.41
N LEU A 100 0.63 -10.33 4.08
CA LEU A 100 -0.48 -9.38 4.15
C LEU A 100 -1.51 -9.83 5.18
N LEU A 101 -1.82 -8.92 6.10
CA LEU A 101 -3.04 -8.97 6.91
C LEU A 101 -4.05 -8.02 6.30
N ILE A 102 -5.26 -8.48 6.08
CA ILE A 102 -6.27 -7.75 5.32
C ILE A 102 -7.32 -7.16 6.25
N VAL A 103 -7.68 -5.90 6.01
CA VAL A 103 -8.86 -5.24 6.55
C VAL A 103 -9.77 -4.92 5.37
N ALA A 104 -10.95 -5.49 5.35
CA ALA A 104 -11.92 -5.33 4.26
C ALA A 104 -13.34 -5.18 4.82
N GLU A 105 -14.22 -4.56 4.01
CA GLU A 105 -15.65 -4.62 4.25
C GLU A 105 -16.14 -6.08 4.13
N GLU A 106 -17.11 -6.46 4.94
CA GLU A 106 -17.59 -7.85 5.01
C GLU A 106 -18.03 -8.38 3.63
N GLN A 107 -18.80 -7.58 2.91
CA GLN A 107 -19.31 -7.93 1.58
C GLN A 107 -18.22 -8.01 0.50
N ASP A 108 -17.07 -7.41 0.70
CA ASP A 108 -15.97 -7.35 -0.27
C ASP A 108 -14.88 -8.40 0.01
N ARG A 109 -14.90 -9.09 1.17
CA ARG A 109 -13.82 -9.99 1.61
C ARG A 109 -13.46 -11.06 0.59
N THR A 110 -14.46 -11.80 0.11
CA THR A 110 -14.26 -12.87 -0.88
C THR A 110 -13.62 -12.32 -2.15
N ALA A 111 -14.19 -11.27 -2.71
CA ALA A 111 -13.70 -10.66 -3.95
C ALA A 111 -12.26 -10.09 -3.80
N VAL A 112 -11.93 -9.52 -2.64
CA VAL A 112 -10.57 -9.04 -2.35
C VAL A 112 -9.57 -10.20 -2.36
N VAL A 113 -9.89 -11.32 -1.71
CA VAL A 113 -8.99 -12.49 -1.63
C VAL A 113 -8.81 -13.12 -3.00
N GLU A 114 -9.89 -13.33 -3.74
CA GLU A 114 -9.84 -13.85 -5.10
C GLU A 114 -9.01 -12.96 -6.00
N ARG A 115 -9.18 -11.64 -5.90
CA ARG A 115 -8.39 -10.70 -6.69
C ARG A 115 -6.91 -10.70 -6.35
N LEU A 116 -6.56 -10.81 -5.06
CA LEU A 116 -5.16 -10.97 -4.64
C LEU A 116 -4.56 -12.24 -5.24
N ALA A 117 -5.28 -13.36 -5.20
CA ALA A 117 -4.82 -14.63 -5.79
C ALA A 117 -4.65 -14.53 -7.31
N GLU A 118 -5.63 -13.95 -8.04
CA GLU A 118 -5.54 -13.69 -9.49
C GLU A 118 -4.34 -12.83 -9.88
N LEU A 119 -4.00 -11.86 -9.03
CA LEU A 119 -2.82 -11.01 -9.21
C LEU A 119 -1.52 -11.72 -8.83
N GLY A 120 -1.59 -12.94 -8.32
CA GLY A 120 -0.46 -13.78 -7.92
C GLY A 120 0.13 -13.43 -6.56
N TYR A 121 -0.61 -12.75 -5.68
CA TYR A 121 -0.17 -12.53 -4.30
C TYR A 121 -0.35 -13.81 -3.49
N THR A 122 0.75 -14.38 -3.01
CA THR A 122 0.77 -15.63 -2.24
C THR A 122 0.98 -15.40 -0.73
N GLY A 123 1.29 -14.17 -0.35
CA GLY A 123 1.64 -13.82 1.03
C GLY A 123 0.46 -13.42 1.92
N ALA A 124 -0.79 -13.48 1.46
CA ALA A 124 -1.93 -13.18 2.33
C ALA A 124 -2.05 -14.24 3.44
N ILE A 125 -2.07 -13.80 4.72
CA ILE A 125 -2.03 -14.69 5.89
C ILE A 125 -3.28 -14.61 6.76
N GLY A 126 -4.22 -13.72 6.48
CA GLY A 126 -5.49 -13.66 7.16
C GLY A 126 -6.22 -12.33 7.04
N ILE A 127 -7.49 -12.35 7.37
CA ILE A 127 -8.41 -11.21 7.35
C ILE A 127 -8.86 -10.93 8.77
N LEU A 128 -8.95 -9.67 9.17
CA LEU A 128 -9.52 -9.31 10.47
C LEU A 128 -11.01 -9.62 10.51
N ASP A 129 -11.41 -10.53 11.38
CA ASP A 129 -12.82 -10.82 11.61
C ASP A 129 -13.53 -9.62 12.25
N GLY A 130 -14.70 -9.22 11.70
CA GLY A 130 -15.40 -8.00 12.06
C GLY A 130 -14.73 -6.70 11.56
N GLY A 131 -13.65 -6.78 10.78
CA GLY A 131 -13.00 -5.64 10.13
C GLY A 131 -12.59 -4.52 11.10
N ILE A 132 -12.66 -3.27 10.61
CA ILE A 132 -12.25 -2.09 11.40
C ILE A 132 -13.15 -1.87 12.61
N ASP A 133 -14.42 -2.25 12.56
CA ASP A 133 -15.35 -2.03 13.68
C ASP A 133 -14.95 -2.90 14.87
N ARG A 134 -14.57 -4.16 14.60
CA ARG A 134 -14.02 -5.04 15.64
C ARG A 134 -12.74 -4.49 16.27
N TRP A 135 -11.91 -3.83 15.46
CA TRP A 135 -10.70 -3.16 15.97
C TRP A 135 -11.04 -2.01 16.89
N LYS A 136 -11.94 -1.11 16.47
CA LYS A 136 -12.38 0.09 17.25
C LYS A 136 -12.92 -0.23 18.62
N GLU A 137 -13.55 -1.39 18.81
CA GLU A 137 -14.12 -1.79 20.10
C GLU A 137 -13.06 -1.93 21.20
N ARG A 138 -11.81 -2.22 20.85
CA ARG A 138 -10.79 -2.67 21.79
C ARG A 138 -9.44 -1.99 21.65
N GLU A 139 -9.19 -1.35 20.52
CA GLU A 139 -7.88 -0.83 20.15
C GLU A 139 -7.99 0.62 19.63
N PRO A 140 -6.97 1.44 19.84
CA PRO A 140 -6.93 2.77 19.27
C PRO A 140 -6.87 2.72 17.74
N VAL A 141 -7.56 3.66 17.13
CA VAL A 141 -7.48 3.94 15.70
C VAL A 141 -6.71 5.24 15.48
N ASP A 142 -6.19 5.37 14.27
CA ASP A 142 -5.67 6.61 13.74
C ASP A 142 -6.69 7.19 12.75
N ALA A 143 -6.58 8.48 12.48
CA ALA A 143 -7.44 9.20 11.54
C ALA A 143 -6.65 10.32 10.87
N VAL A 144 -7.13 10.79 9.72
CA VAL A 144 -6.55 11.92 9.00
C VAL A 144 -7.63 12.92 8.68
N THR A 145 -7.33 14.20 8.89
CA THR A 145 -8.23 15.28 8.51
C THR A 145 -8.42 15.28 7.00
N ASN A 146 -9.69 15.17 6.57
CA ASN A 146 -10.08 15.27 5.17
C ASN A 146 -10.68 16.68 4.94
N LEU A 147 -9.87 17.62 4.46
CA LEU A 147 -10.25 19.01 4.28
C LEU A 147 -11.01 19.20 2.98
N SER A 148 -12.14 19.91 3.01
CA SER A 148 -12.76 20.42 1.78
C SER A 148 -11.86 21.46 1.09
N ALA A 149 -12.06 21.67 -0.21
CA ALA A 149 -11.29 22.66 -0.98
C ALA A 149 -11.46 24.08 -0.39
N GLY A 150 -12.68 24.48 0.01
CA GLY A 150 -12.92 25.78 0.64
C GLY A 150 -12.13 25.95 1.94
N ARG A 151 -12.20 24.98 2.85
CA ARG A 151 -11.43 25.03 4.11
C ARG A 151 -9.92 25.00 3.87
N PHE A 152 -9.46 24.38 2.80
CA PHE A 152 -8.08 24.45 2.42
C PHE A 152 -7.69 25.86 1.96
N GLY A 153 -8.54 26.58 1.22
CA GLY A 153 -8.35 27.97 0.81
C GLY A 153 -8.30 28.96 1.99
N GLU A 154 -9.09 28.72 3.04
CA GLU A 154 -9.17 29.57 4.25
C GLU A 154 -7.97 29.41 5.20
N ARG A 155 -7.05 28.46 4.97
CA ARG A 155 -5.94 28.22 5.89
C ARG A 155 -4.97 29.40 5.96
N SER A 156 -4.50 29.69 7.17
CA SER A 156 -3.49 30.73 7.43
C SER A 156 -2.06 30.17 7.50
N ASP A 157 -1.89 28.84 7.64
CA ASP A 157 -0.57 28.24 7.73
C ASP A 157 0.02 27.96 6.33
N PRO A 158 1.33 28.10 6.15
CA PRO A 158 1.95 27.89 4.84
C PRO A 158 2.02 26.41 4.42
N GLY A 159 2.03 25.46 5.38
CA GLY A 159 2.12 24.02 5.15
C GLY A 159 2.89 23.58 3.90
N HIS A 160 2.99 22.31 3.65
CA HIS A 160 3.52 21.77 2.39
C HIS A 160 2.39 21.16 1.58
N ILE A 161 2.23 21.60 0.33
CA ILE A 161 1.24 21.04 -0.58
C ILE A 161 1.91 19.98 -1.42
N VAL A 162 1.37 18.77 -1.40
CA VAL A 162 1.90 17.61 -2.12
C VAL A 162 0.88 17.12 -3.13
N ASP A 163 1.18 17.27 -4.40
CA ASP A 163 0.39 16.74 -5.51
C ASP A 163 0.95 15.38 -5.95
N VAL A 164 0.19 14.32 -5.69
CA VAL A 164 0.61 12.94 -6.04
C VAL A 164 0.09 12.48 -7.40
N ARG A 165 -0.32 13.42 -8.27
CA ARG A 165 -0.65 13.15 -9.66
C ARG A 165 0.63 12.90 -10.47
N THR A 166 0.46 12.36 -11.68
CA THR A 166 1.56 12.23 -12.62
C THR A 166 2.11 13.60 -13.03
N VAL A 167 3.38 13.66 -13.43
CA VAL A 167 4.01 14.89 -13.96
C VAL A 167 3.16 15.49 -15.09
N LYS A 168 2.67 14.65 -16.02
CA LYS A 168 1.81 15.08 -17.13
C LYS A 168 0.50 15.75 -16.68
N GLU A 169 -0.10 15.29 -15.57
CA GLU A 169 -1.29 15.92 -14.99
C GLU A 169 -0.93 17.25 -14.31
N PHE A 170 0.19 17.28 -13.61
CA PHE A 170 0.70 18.47 -12.94
C PHE A 170 1.03 19.59 -13.92
N ASP A 171 1.74 19.29 -15.01
CA ASP A 171 2.12 20.26 -16.05
C ASP A 171 0.92 20.91 -16.76
N LYS A 172 -0.22 20.21 -16.80
CA LYS A 172 -1.47 20.76 -17.36
C LYS A 172 -2.18 21.76 -16.46
N GLY A 173 -1.72 21.90 -15.23
CA GLY A 173 -2.22 22.81 -14.22
C GLY A 173 -2.11 22.20 -12.83
N HIS A 174 -1.70 23.00 -11.87
CA HIS A 174 -1.47 22.61 -10.47
C HIS A 174 -1.78 23.79 -9.54
N ILE A 175 -1.73 23.53 -8.24
CA ILE A 175 -1.86 24.54 -7.20
C ILE A 175 -0.49 25.20 -7.00
N ASP A 176 -0.47 26.53 -6.90
CA ASP A 176 0.76 27.30 -6.68
C ASP A 176 1.52 26.76 -5.46
N ASN A 177 2.83 26.68 -5.59
CA ASN A 177 3.75 26.15 -4.58
C ASN A 177 3.54 24.67 -4.21
N ALA A 178 2.75 23.91 -4.97
CA ALA A 178 2.63 22.46 -4.76
C ALA A 178 3.89 21.73 -5.25
N MET A 179 4.39 20.81 -4.44
CA MET A 179 5.43 19.85 -4.82
C MET A 179 4.78 18.69 -5.56
N ASN A 180 5.20 18.42 -6.79
CA ASN A 180 4.74 17.22 -7.48
C ASN A 180 5.61 16.03 -7.10
N ILE A 181 4.99 15.05 -6.46
CA ILE A 181 5.61 13.77 -6.10
C ILE A 181 4.64 12.67 -6.55
N PRO A 182 4.74 12.18 -7.79
CA PRO A 182 3.86 11.13 -8.29
C PRO A 182 3.79 9.95 -7.34
N LEU A 183 2.60 9.34 -7.19
CA LEU A 183 2.41 8.22 -6.27
C LEU A 183 3.37 7.06 -6.57
N THR A 184 3.74 6.84 -7.83
CA THR A 184 4.74 5.85 -8.24
C THR A 184 6.10 6.05 -7.57
N ASP A 185 6.48 7.31 -7.37
CA ASP A 185 7.77 7.68 -6.81
C ASP A 185 7.68 7.83 -5.29
N PHE A 186 6.46 8.07 -4.80
CA PHE A 186 6.17 8.40 -3.41
C PHE A 186 6.58 7.30 -2.42
N ILE A 187 6.49 6.04 -2.82
CA ILE A 187 6.87 4.88 -2.01
C ILE A 187 8.35 4.98 -1.61
N ASN A 188 9.19 5.40 -2.54
CA ASN A 188 10.63 5.58 -2.33
C ASN A 188 10.95 6.98 -1.77
N PHE A 189 10.23 8.00 -2.24
CA PHE A 189 10.49 9.41 -1.93
C PHE A 189 10.02 9.83 -0.52
N GLY A 190 9.04 9.17 0.05
CA GLY A 190 8.53 9.53 1.40
C GLY A 190 9.58 9.49 2.53
N ASN A 191 10.83 9.09 2.24
CA ASN A 191 11.95 9.18 3.17
C ASN A 191 12.70 10.53 3.07
N THR A 192 12.47 11.32 2.01
CA THR A 192 13.14 12.61 1.75
C THR A 192 12.29 13.81 2.15
N LEU A 193 10.99 13.61 2.43
CA LEU A 193 10.15 14.66 2.98
C LEU A 193 10.60 14.99 4.41
N GLU A 194 10.81 16.27 4.67
CA GLU A 194 11.19 16.75 5.98
C GLU A 194 10.03 16.52 6.98
N LYS A 195 10.39 16.02 8.17
CA LYS A 195 9.46 15.91 9.29
C LYS A 195 9.51 17.17 10.16
N ASP A 196 9.22 18.31 9.54
CA ASP A 196 9.29 19.65 10.18
C ASP A 196 7.98 19.94 10.87
N ASN A 197 7.26 19.32 11.50
CA ASN A 197 5.98 19.61 12.17
C ASN A 197 4.97 20.47 11.40
N LYS A 198 5.28 20.94 10.18
CA LYS A 198 4.32 21.63 9.33
C LYS A 198 3.29 20.68 8.76
N PRO A 199 2.06 21.13 8.51
CA PRO A 199 1.05 20.31 7.87
C PRO A 199 1.47 19.91 6.45
N LEU A 200 1.26 18.64 6.10
CA LEU A 200 1.34 18.13 4.74
C LEU A 200 -0.07 18.03 4.16
N TYR A 201 -0.39 18.87 3.19
CA TYR A 201 -1.66 18.85 2.47
C TYR A 201 -1.52 18.01 1.21
N VAL A 202 -2.06 16.81 1.23
CA VAL A 202 -1.89 15.83 0.15
C VAL A 202 -3.13 15.80 -0.72
N HIS A 203 -2.95 15.93 -2.02
CA HIS A 203 -4.04 15.76 -2.98
C HIS A 203 -3.61 14.97 -4.22
N CYS A 204 -4.59 14.45 -4.93
CA CYS A 204 -4.45 13.95 -6.29
C CYS A 204 -5.54 14.55 -7.19
N GLN A 205 -6.00 13.86 -8.21
CA GLN A 205 -7.08 14.36 -9.07
C GLN A 205 -8.45 14.38 -8.37
N SER A 206 -8.80 13.29 -7.60
CA SER A 206 -10.15 13.10 -7.07
C SER A 206 -10.21 12.40 -5.70
N GLY A 207 -9.06 12.07 -5.07
CA GLY A 207 -9.01 11.53 -3.71
C GLY A 207 -8.41 10.13 -3.57
N TYR A 208 -8.49 9.23 -4.57
CA TYR A 208 -8.02 7.84 -4.43
C TYR A 208 -6.50 7.76 -4.16
N ARG A 209 -5.68 8.31 -5.06
CA ARG A 209 -4.22 8.29 -4.94
C ARG A 209 -3.71 9.00 -3.69
N SER A 210 -4.37 10.08 -3.30
CA SER A 210 -3.98 10.83 -2.09
C SER A 210 -4.27 10.04 -0.82
N ALA A 211 -5.35 9.27 -0.74
CA ALA A 211 -5.59 8.36 0.39
C ALA A 211 -4.49 7.30 0.52
N VAL A 212 -4.05 6.72 -0.61
CA VAL A 212 -2.91 5.79 -0.63
C VAL A 212 -1.64 6.49 -0.11
N ALA A 213 -1.30 7.67 -0.64
CA ALA A 213 -0.13 8.43 -0.23
C ALA A 213 -0.16 8.81 1.26
N VAL A 214 -1.32 9.27 1.74
CA VAL A 214 -1.54 9.58 3.16
C VAL A 214 -1.31 8.37 4.04
N SER A 215 -1.81 7.18 3.65
CA SER A 215 -1.58 5.96 4.41
C SER A 215 -0.10 5.62 4.54
N ILE A 216 0.67 5.80 3.46
CA ILE A 216 2.13 5.61 3.44
C ILE A 216 2.82 6.60 4.38
N LEU A 217 2.45 7.89 4.32
CA LEU A 217 3.01 8.92 5.21
C LEU A 217 2.74 8.59 6.68
N ARG A 218 1.49 8.21 7.01
CA ARG A 218 1.12 7.83 8.37
C ARG A 218 1.91 6.60 8.84
N ALA A 219 2.06 5.59 8.00
CA ALA A 219 2.88 4.40 8.30
C ALA A 219 4.36 4.75 8.51
N LYS A 220 4.89 5.76 7.81
CA LYS A 220 6.25 6.30 7.99
C LYS A 220 6.38 7.27 9.18
N GLY A 221 5.30 7.51 9.94
CA GLY A 221 5.31 8.29 11.18
C GLY A 221 5.13 9.80 11.00
N PHE A 222 4.71 10.28 9.82
CA PHE A 222 4.27 11.66 9.66
C PHE A 222 2.97 11.89 10.42
N LYS A 223 2.94 12.85 11.34
CA LYS A 223 1.78 13.09 12.20
C LYS A 223 0.82 14.12 11.61
N ASN A 224 1.36 15.18 11.05
CA ASN A 224 0.62 16.35 10.56
C ASN A 224 0.29 16.21 9.07
N VAL A 225 -0.57 15.24 8.74
CA VAL A 225 -0.98 14.97 7.36
C VAL A 225 -2.47 15.24 7.21
N CYS A 226 -2.84 16.00 6.19
CA CYS A 226 -4.21 16.27 5.80
C CYS A 226 -4.43 15.79 4.36
N ASN A 227 -5.56 15.16 4.09
CA ASN A 227 -6.00 14.89 2.72
C ASN A 227 -6.89 16.03 2.24
N ILE A 228 -6.82 16.38 0.97
CA ILE A 228 -7.75 17.35 0.36
C ILE A 228 -8.85 16.59 -0.36
N GLN A 229 -10.06 16.71 0.15
CA GLN A 229 -11.26 16.05 -0.37
C GLN A 229 -11.57 16.53 -1.80
N GLY A 230 -11.85 15.58 -2.68
CA GLY A 230 -12.13 15.89 -4.09
C GLY A 230 -10.88 16.24 -4.91
N GLY A 231 -9.71 16.44 -4.27
CA GLY A 231 -8.42 16.66 -4.91
C GLY A 231 -8.36 17.91 -5.79
N TYR A 232 -7.51 17.87 -6.82
CA TYR A 232 -7.30 18.99 -7.74
C TYR A 232 -8.58 19.44 -8.44
N LYS A 233 -9.49 18.53 -8.71
CA LYS A 233 -10.78 18.88 -9.32
C LYS A 233 -11.55 19.88 -8.46
N ALA A 234 -11.73 19.58 -7.17
CA ALA A 234 -12.43 20.47 -6.25
C ALA A 234 -11.66 21.78 -6.00
N LEU A 235 -10.32 21.69 -5.85
CA LEU A 235 -9.47 22.88 -5.68
C LEU A 235 -9.54 23.84 -6.86
N LYS A 236 -9.54 23.32 -8.09
CA LYS A 236 -9.62 24.12 -9.30
C LYS A 236 -10.97 24.85 -9.44
N ASP A 237 -12.04 24.23 -9.00
CA ASP A 237 -13.38 24.84 -9.04
C ASP A 237 -13.44 25.99 -8.02
N GLU A 238 -12.94 25.81 -6.81
CA GLU A 238 -12.87 26.82 -5.75
C GLU A 238 -12.00 28.04 -6.14
N ILE A 239 -10.85 27.80 -6.80
CA ILE A 239 -9.94 28.90 -7.23
C ILE A 239 -10.58 29.74 -8.34
N LYS A 240 -11.51 29.19 -9.12
CA LYS A 240 -12.22 29.95 -10.18
C LYS A 240 -13.34 30.82 -9.64
N GLU A 241 -13.88 30.49 -8.47
CA GLU A 241 -14.99 31.21 -7.84
C GLU A 241 -14.50 32.40 -6.97
N ASN A 242 -13.20 32.46 -6.65
CA ASN A 242 -12.55 33.54 -5.93
C ASN A 242 -11.74 34.45 -6.87
#